data_b13ff4cd13cb47d8fb15f79448cd0683
#
_entry.id   b13ff4cd13cb47d8fb15f79448cd0683
#
_cell.length_a   1.000
_cell.length_b   1.000
_cell.length_c   1.000
_cell.angle_alpha   90.00
_cell.angle_beta   90.00
_cell.angle_gamma   90.00
#
_symmetry.space_group_name_H-M   'P 1'
#
loop_
_entity.id
_entity.type
_entity.pdbx_description
1 polymer ?
#
loop_
_entity_poly.entity_id
_entity_poly.type
_entity_poly.pdbx_seq_one_letter_code
_entity_poly.pdbx_strand_id
1 'polypeptide(L)'
;MHKTNVMFETCDAQVGYQSRRVTLGPEHDLVLDFIENGLTGKGYSFRFDQCAIFVEPRIDSGFPDIVLAEFKNGFYSHWSSARNELTSSELKMLTVLYALKSADYDAIRANMRLSPSAVAKSLELLYDADLIERDRNERKWRPLPLDETFGIKRLIAIEAKTCNNQEVLNQAALNRWFASESYALTPNSPDATFIERAKHAGIGMVSATRRNVYRRCVKPRQYALPSSYASWQFNEWIGRRLSKEGT
;
A
#
# COMPACT_ATOMS: atom_id res chain seq x y z
N MET A 1 -15.67 18.57 -7.45
CA MET A 1 -14.95 17.93 -6.32
C MET A 1 -13.47 18.11 -6.56
N HIS A 2 -12.74 18.76 -5.65
CA HIS A 2 -11.29 18.87 -5.73
C HIS A 2 -10.70 17.48 -5.47
N LYS A 3 -9.92 16.97 -6.44
CA LYS A 3 -9.15 15.74 -6.24
C LYS A 3 -8.02 16.07 -5.29
N THR A 4 -7.96 15.39 -4.16
CA THR A 4 -6.82 15.51 -3.25
C THR A 4 -5.81 14.42 -3.60
N ASN A 5 -4.67 14.82 -4.12
CA ASN A 5 -3.52 13.94 -4.29
C ASN A 5 -2.48 14.30 -3.24
N VAL A 6 -2.08 13.32 -2.45
CA VAL A 6 -0.99 13.44 -1.46
C VAL A 6 0.23 12.72 -2.02
N MET A 7 1.36 13.43 -2.10
CA MET A 7 2.60 12.88 -2.64
C MET A 7 3.61 12.56 -1.53
N PHE A 8 4.22 11.38 -1.64
CA PHE A 8 5.30 10.89 -0.78
C PHE A 8 6.51 10.57 -1.65
N GLU A 9 7.41 11.54 -1.83
CA GLU A 9 8.60 11.40 -2.69
C GLU A 9 9.89 11.20 -1.90
N THR A 10 9.99 11.84 -0.74
CA THR A 10 11.18 11.82 0.09
C THR A 10 10.89 11.31 1.49
N CYS A 11 11.91 10.79 2.16
CA CYS A 11 11.79 10.35 3.54
C CYS A 11 11.14 11.43 4.42
N ASP A 12 10.14 11.02 5.20
CA ASP A 12 9.45 11.87 6.17
C ASP A 12 9.46 11.16 7.54
N ALA A 13 10.40 11.53 8.38
CA ALA A 13 10.57 10.93 9.69
C ALA A 13 9.35 11.14 10.60
N GLN A 14 8.61 12.24 10.41
CA GLN A 14 7.43 12.55 11.22
C GLN A 14 6.23 11.65 10.88
N VAL A 15 6.15 11.17 9.63
CA VAL A 15 5.15 10.21 9.18
C VAL A 15 5.66 8.78 9.34
N GLY A 16 6.98 8.61 9.47
CA GLY A 16 7.66 7.32 9.46
C GLY A 16 7.83 6.74 8.05
N TYR A 17 7.65 7.58 7.02
CA TYR A 17 7.83 7.21 5.64
C TYR A 17 9.32 7.19 5.26
N GLN A 18 9.76 6.11 4.63
CA GLN A 18 11.10 5.96 4.09
C GLN A 18 11.00 5.61 2.60
N SER A 19 11.82 6.27 1.79
CA SER A 19 11.98 5.97 0.37
C SER A 19 13.42 5.60 0.07
N ARG A 20 13.63 4.95 -1.07
CA ARG A 20 14.98 4.76 -1.61
C ARG A 20 15.57 6.10 -1.99
N ARG A 21 16.92 6.23 -1.93
CA ARG A 21 17.60 7.35 -2.59
C ARG A 21 17.41 7.21 -4.09
N VAL A 22 16.94 8.27 -4.72
CA VAL A 22 16.71 8.32 -6.16
C VAL A 22 17.97 7.94 -6.92
N THR A 23 17.88 6.92 -7.77
CA THR A 23 18.92 6.59 -8.74
C THR A 23 18.46 7.14 -10.08
N LEU A 24 19.09 8.22 -10.54
CA LEU A 24 18.78 8.80 -11.84
C LEU A 24 19.04 7.80 -12.97
N GLY A 25 18.12 7.73 -13.93
CA GLY A 25 18.23 6.83 -15.06
C GLY A 25 16.92 6.65 -15.81
N PRO A 26 16.92 5.91 -16.93
CA PRO A 26 15.74 5.77 -17.79
C PRO A 26 14.50 5.18 -17.11
N GLU A 27 14.65 4.33 -16.10
CA GLU A 27 13.52 3.78 -15.32
C GLU A 27 12.92 4.87 -14.43
N HIS A 28 13.77 5.68 -13.79
CA HIS A 28 13.31 6.81 -13.00
C HIS A 28 12.59 7.87 -13.85
N ASP A 29 13.14 8.19 -15.02
CA ASP A 29 12.51 9.12 -15.97
C ASP A 29 11.13 8.62 -16.42
N LEU A 30 10.98 7.30 -16.65
CA LEU A 30 9.70 6.67 -16.96
C LEU A 30 8.71 6.78 -15.80
N VAL A 31 9.17 6.61 -14.54
CA VAL A 31 8.36 6.78 -13.34
C VAL A 31 7.83 8.20 -13.25
N LEU A 32 8.70 9.20 -13.37
CA LEU A 32 8.30 10.61 -13.29
C LEU A 32 7.33 11.00 -14.41
N ASP A 33 7.64 10.62 -15.66
CA ASP A 33 6.75 10.88 -16.80
C ASP A 33 5.37 10.22 -16.60
N PHE A 34 5.33 9.00 -16.05
CA PHE A 34 4.07 8.34 -15.75
C PHE A 34 3.28 9.04 -14.65
N ILE A 35 3.92 9.51 -13.59
CA ILE A 35 3.25 10.25 -12.51
C ILE A 35 2.67 11.55 -13.07
N GLU A 36 3.45 12.30 -13.84
CA GLU A 36 3.05 13.59 -14.40
C GLU A 36 1.97 13.46 -15.49
N ASN A 37 2.16 12.53 -16.43
CA ASN A 37 1.34 12.44 -17.65
C ASN A 37 0.40 11.23 -17.64
N GLY A 38 0.80 10.12 -17.03
CA GLY A 38 0.01 8.89 -17.00
C GLY A 38 -1.13 8.90 -16.00
N LEU A 39 -0.96 9.52 -14.84
CA LEU A 39 -2.00 9.59 -13.81
C LEU A 39 -3.01 10.74 -14.05
N THR A 40 -2.58 11.81 -14.71
CA THR A 40 -3.40 13.02 -14.93
C THR A 40 -3.84 13.19 -16.38
N GLY A 41 -3.22 12.50 -17.32
CA GLY A 41 -3.40 12.66 -18.75
C GLY A 41 -4.74 12.15 -19.29
N LYS A 42 -5.16 12.71 -20.44
CA LYS A 42 -6.46 12.41 -21.09
C LYS A 42 -6.59 10.97 -21.61
N GLY A 43 -5.49 10.22 -21.71
CA GLY A 43 -5.47 8.85 -22.28
C GLY A 43 -5.53 7.74 -21.26
N TYR A 44 -5.44 8.04 -19.97
CA TYR A 44 -5.30 7.04 -18.96
C TYR A 44 -6.48 6.96 -17.98
N SER A 45 -6.75 5.77 -17.50
CA SER A 45 -7.99 5.44 -16.81
C SER A 45 -7.83 5.01 -15.35
N PHE A 46 -6.80 5.47 -14.63
CA PHE A 46 -6.89 5.50 -13.17
C PHE A 46 -7.70 6.74 -12.76
N ARG A 47 -8.95 6.53 -12.41
CA ARG A 47 -9.78 7.58 -11.83
C ARG A 47 -9.82 7.37 -10.34
N PHE A 48 -9.28 8.33 -9.60
CA PHE A 48 -9.33 8.35 -8.15
C PHE A 48 -10.06 9.62 -7.71
N ASP A 49 -10.89 9.50 -6.67
CA ASP A 49 -11.45 10.68 -5.99
C ASP A 49 -10.43 11.25 -5.01
N GLN A 50 -9.75 10.36 -4.27
CA GLN A 50 -8.70 10.64 -3.30
C GLN A 50 -7.57 9.64 -3.54
N CYS A 51 -6.35 10.11 -3.72
CA CYS A 51 -5.20 9.25 -3.98
C CYS A 51 -3.95 9.73 -3.25
N ALA A 52 -3.23 8.81 -2.64
CA ALA A 52 -1.86 9.01 -2.20
C ALA A 52 -0.92 8.31 -3.17
N ILE A 53 0.18 8.98 -3.51
CA ILE A 53 1.20 8.50 -4.45
C ILE A 53 2.51 8.38 -3.66
N PHE A 54 3.07 7.17 -3.62
CA PHE A 54 4.33 6.86 -2.97
C PHE A 54 5.36 6.51 -4.02
N VAL A 55 6.50 7.19 -4.00
CA VAL A 55 7.62 6.96 -4.91
C VAL A 55 8.69 6.17 -4.18
N GLU A 56 9.04 5.01 -4.71
CA GLU A 56 10.05 4.08 -4.16
C GLU A 56 9.92 3.83 -2.64
N PRO A 57 8.71 3.53 -2.12
CA PRO A 57 8.50 3.31 -0.68
C PRO A 57 9.27 2.11 -0.18
N ARG A 58 9.90 2.24 1.00
CA ARG A 58 10.58 1.12 1.65
C ARG A 58 9.57 0.22 2.36
N ILE A 59 9.50 -1.01 1.91
CA ILE A 59 8.76 -2.10 2.56
C ILE A 59 9.66 -3.33 2.73
N ASP A 60 9.25 -4.34 3.51
CA ASP A 60 10.11 -5.51 3.78
C ASP A 60 10.52 -6.30 2.53
N SER A 61 9.73 -6.26 1.44
CA SER A 61 10.06 -6.93 0.17
C SER A 61 10.96 -6.11 -0.76
N GLY A 62 11.31 -4.88 -0.40
CA GLY A 62 12.12 -3.99 -1.23
C GLY A 62 11.50 -2.61 -1.43
N PHE A 63 11.66 -2.08 -2.63
CA PHE A 63 11.22 -0.74 -3.01
C PHE A 63 10.43 -0.84 -4.31
N PRO A 64 9.09 -0.99 -4.26
CA PRO A 64 8.28 -0.82 -5.47
C PRO A 64 8.49 0.58 -6.05
N ASP A 65 8.54 0.72 -7.36
CA ASP A 65 8.83 2.02 -7.98
C ASP A 65 7.73 3.05 -7.68
N ILE A 66 6.46 2.63 -7.78
CA ILE A 66 5.31 3.48 -7.44
C ILE A 66 4.27 2.65 -6.67
N VAL A 67 3.70 3.25 -5.62
CA VAL A 67 2.48 2.72 -5.01
C VAL A 67 1.41 3.81 -4.99
N LEU A 68 0.23 3.50 -5.54
CA LEU A 68 -0.94 4.36 -5.54
C LEU A 68 -1.96 3.82 -4.54
N ALA A 69 -2.41 4.64 -3.62
CA ALA A 69 -3.43 4.27 -2.65
C ALA A 69 -4.69 5.14 -2.84
N GLU A 70 -5.74 4.54 -3.40
CA GLU A 70 -7.07 5.17 -3.38
C GLU A 70 -7.70 4.97 -2.02
N PHE A 71 -8.18 6.05 -1.40
CA PHE A 71 -8.73 5.99 -0.06
C PHE A 71 -10.13 6.63 0.06
N LYS A 72 -10.83 6.31 1.17
CA LYS A 72 -12.17 6.80 1.47
C LYS A 72 -12.11 8.28 1.84
N ASN A 73 -12.98 9.08 1.25
CA ASN A 73 -13.09 10.51 1.60
C ASN A 73 -13.52 10.67 3.06
N GLY A 74 -12.87 11.60 3.76
CA GLY A 74 -13.17 11.91 5.17
C GLY A 74 -12.73 10.85 6.19
N PHE A 75 -12.19 9.69 5.77
CA PHE A 75 -11.79 8.63 6.69
C PHE A 75 -10.75 9.10 7.70
N TYR A 76 -9.79 9.88 7.26
CA TYR A 76 -8.66 10.32 8.10
C TYR A 76 -8.94 11.62 8.89
N SER A 77 -10.14 12.20 8.80
CA SER A 77 -10.50 13.43 9.52
C SER A 77 -10.57 13.25 11.06
N HIS A 78 -10.74 12.01 11.52
CA HIS A 78 -10.80 11.66 12.95
C HIS A 78 -9.64 10.74 13.34
N TRP A 79 -8.44 11.04 12.81
CA TRP A 79 -7.25 10.23 13.07
C TRP A 79 -6.82 10.31 14.54
N SER A 80 -6.76 9.16 15.22
CA SER A 80 -6.25 9.10 16.59
C SER A 80 -4.73 9.36 16.61
N SER A 81 -4.28 10.27 17.47
CA SER A 81 -2.85 10.54 17.64
C SER A 81 -2.07 9.34 18.18
N ALA A 82 -2.72 8.44 18.92
CA ALA A 82 -2.12 7.20 19.41
C ALA A 82 -1.64 6.28 18.27
N ARG A 83 -2.27 6.37 17.07
CA ARG A 83 -1.81 5.63 15.89
C ARG A 83 -0.44 6.09 15.38
N ASN A 84 0.05 7.25 15.78
CA ASN A 84 1.37 7.72 15.40
C ASN A 84 2.50 6.91 16.05
N GLU A 85 2.22 6.27 17.19
CA GLU A 85 3.18 5.44 17.94
C GLU A 85 3.30 4.00 17.38
N LEU A 86 2.42 3.59 16.48
CA LEU A 86 2.42 2.24 15.93
C LEU A 86 3.63 2.01 15.02
N THR A 87 4.28 0.87 15.22
CA THR A 87 5.39 0.39 14.39
C THR A 87 4.97 -0.83 13.56
N SER A 88 5.88 -1.35 12.75
CA SER A 88 5.63 -2.60 12.01
C SER A 88 5.29 -3.79 12.92
N SER A 89 5.73 -3.79 14.20
CA SER A 89 5.39 -4.83 15.17
C SER A 89 3.91 -4.86 15.46
N GLU A 90 3.33 -3.71 15.80
CA GLU A 90 1.90 -3.56 16.08
C GLU A 90 1.05 -3.87 14.84
N LEU A 91 1.48 -3.42 13.65
CA LEU A 91 0.77 -3.71 12.40
C LEU A 91 0.80 -5.20 12.02
N LYS A 92 1.89 -5.90 12.32
CA LYS A 92 1.98 -7.36 12.19
C LYS A 92 1.01 -8.05 13.16
N MET A 93 0.97 -7.61 14.41
CA MET A 93 0.03 -8.14 15.41
C MET A 93 -1.44 -7.88 15.01
N LEU A 94 -1.75 -6.69 14.54
CA LEU A 94 -3.08 -6.35 14.03
C LEU A 94 -3.48 -7.26 12.86
N THR A 95 -2.56 -7.55 11.94
CA THR A 95 -2.79 -8.48 10.82
C THR A 95 -3.12 -9.89 11.33
N VAL A 96 -2.42 -10.37 12.35
CA VAL A 96 -2.69 -11.66 12.99
C VAL A 96 -4.07 -11.65 13.64
N LEU A 97 -4.45 -10.59 14.37
CA LEU A 97 -5.76 -10.46 14.99
C LEU A 97 -6.90 -10.48 13.98
N TYR A 98 -6.75 -9.81 12.83
CA TYR A 98 -7.75 -9.88 11.75
C TYR A 98 -7.88 -11.30 11.18
N ALA A 99 -6.79 -12.03 11.04
CA ALA A 99 -6.81 -13.42 10.58
C ALA A 99 -7.50 -14.37 11.58
N LEU A 100 -7.26 -14.17 12.87
CA LEU A 100 -7.84 -14.97 13.95
C LEU A 100 -9.25 -14.53 14.34
N LYS A 101 -9.66 -13.30 13.99
CA LYS A 101 -10.92 -12.63 14.36
C LYS A 101 -11.07 -12.35 15.87
N SER A 102 -10.55 -13.23 16.71
CA SER A 102 -10.52 -13.13 18.16
C SER A 102 -9.43 -14.04 18.70
N ALA A 103 -8.64 -13.57 19.66
CA ALA A 103 -7.58 -14.36 20.25
C ALA A 103 -7.34 -13.97 21.71
N ASP A 104 -7.00 -14.95 22.54
CA ASP A 104 -6.47 -14.70 23.87
C ASP A 104 -4.97 -14.34 23.81
N TYR A 105 -4.44 -13.94 24.94
CA TYR A 105 -3.05 -13.52 25.06
C TYR A 105 -2.05 -14.59 24.63
N ASP A 106 -2.28 -15.86 25.00
CA ASP A 106 -1.35 -16.95 24.70
C ASP A 106 -1.36 -17.32 23.23
N ALA A 107 -2.52 -17.30 22.57
CA ALA A 107 -2.63 -17.50 21.14
C ALA A 107 -1.90 -16.38 20.35
N ILE A 108 -2.04 -15.11 20.77
CA ILE A 108 -1.31 -13.99 20.16
C ILE A 108 0.19 -14.18 20.34
N ARG A 109 0.64 -14.48 21.55
CA ARG A 109 2.05 -14.70 21.86
C ARG A 109 2.66 -15.83 21.03
N ALA A 110 1.97 -16.93 20.89
CA ALA A 110 2.41 -18.07 20.09
C ALA A 110 2.58 -17.72 18.61
N ASN A 111 1.62 -16.96 18.05
CA ASN A 111 1.67 -16.53 16.65
C ASN A 111 2.77 -15.49 16.38
N MET A 112 2.97 -14.54 17.30
CA MET A 112 3.92 -13.45 17.14
C MET A 112 5.36 -13.83 17.49
N ARG A 113 5.57 -14.86 18.29
CA ARG A 113 6.89 -15.28 18.82
C ARG A 113 7.61 -14.15 19.56
N LEU A 114 6.86 -13.30 20.26
CA LEU A 114 7.38 -12.18 21.02
C LEU A 114 7.47 -12.52 22.52
N SER A 115 8.25 -11.72 23.27
CA SER A 115 8.28 -11.79 24.72
C SER A 115 6.94 -11.38 25.32
N PRO A 116 6.59 -11.85 26.54
CA PRO A 116 5.37 -11.45 27.21
C PRO A 116 5.18 -9.93 27.32
N SER A 117 6.22 -9.21 27.70
CA SER A 117 6.18 -7.76 27.84
C SER A 117 5.96 -7.04 26.50
N ALA A 118 6.56 -7.54 25.40
CA ALA A 118 6.37 -6.98 24.08
C ALA A 118 4.93 -7.17 23.58
N VAL A 119 4.33 -8.35 23.80
CA VAL A 119 2.92 -8.61 23.44
C VAL A 119 1.99 -7.69 24.22
N ALA A 120 2.18 -7.56 25.55
CA ALA A 120 1.35 -6.68 26.37
C ALA A 120 1.43 -5.22 25.89
N LYS A 121 2.65 -4.71 25.68
CA LYS A 121 2.86 -3.35 25.18
C LYS A 121 2.19 -3.11 23.81
N SER A 122 2.36 -4.04 22.86
CA SER A 122 1.74 -3.89 21.54
C SER A 122 0.21 -3.95 21.59
N LEU A 123 -0.37 -4.76 22.47
CA LEU A 123 -1.83 -4.79 22.68
C LEU A 123 -2.35 -3.47 23.27
N GLU A 124 -1.65 -2.90 24.26
CA GLU A 124 -2.00 -1.59 24.82
C GLU A 124 -1.94 -0.50 23.73
N LEU A 125 -0.86 -0.43 22.94
CA LEU A 125 -0.74 0.53 21.84
C LEU A 125 -1.87 0.38 20.80
N LEU A 126 -2.23 -0.84 20.43
CA LEU A 126 -3.32 -1.09 19.49
C LEU A 126 -4.70 -0.73 20.08
N TYR A 127 -4.89 -0.94 21.38
CA TYR A 127 -6.10 -0.56 22.09
C TYR A 127 -6.24 0.96 22.21
N ASP A 128 -5.19 1.66 22.61
CA ASP A 128 -5.16 3.12 22.69
C ASP A 128 -5.32 3.80 21.31
N ALA A 129 -4.91 3.09 20.26
CA ALA A 129 -5.07 3.52 18.87
C ALA A 129 -6.46 3.26 18.28
N ASP A 130 -7.42 2.75 19.06
CA ASP A 130 -8.78 2.40 18.61
C ASP A 130 -8.77 1.43 17.40
N LEU A 131 -7.89 0.41 17.45
CA LEU A 131 -7.80 -0.62 16.42
C LEU A 131 -8.30 -1.99 16.87
N ILE A 132 -8.33 -2.20 18.20
CA ILE A 132 -8.79 -3.44 18.82
C ILE A 132 -9.62 -3.13 20.07
N GLU A 133 -10.45 -4.07 20.42
CA GLU A 133 -11.20 -4.07 21.68
C GLU A 133 -10.85 -5.27 22.55
N ARG A 134 -11.09 -5.14 23.87
CA ARG A 134 -10.93 -6.24 24.82
C ARG A 134 -12.27 -6.75 25.28
N ASP A 135 -12.59 -7.99 24.95
CA ASP A 135 -13.68 -8.72 25.57
C ASP A 135 -13.26 -9.20 26.98
N ARG A 136 -13.78 -8.53 28.02
CA ARG A 136 -13.44 -8.83 29.41
C ARG A 136 -14.02 -10.17 29.88
N ASN A 137 -15.14 -10.61 29.32
CA ASN A 137 -15.81 -11.85 29.71
C ASN A 137 -15.05 -13.07 29.17
N GLU A 138 -14.68 -13.01 27.89
CA GLU A 138 -13.93 -14.07 27.21
C GLU A 138 -12.41 -13.94 27.39
N ARG A 139 -11.91 -12.85 28.00
CA ARG A 139 -10.47 -12.52 28.10
C ARG A 139 -9.74 -12.54 26.75
N LYS A 140 -10.44 -12.12 25.70
CA LYS A 140 -9.93 -12.09 24.31
C LYS A 140 -9.79 -10.67 23.79
N TRP A 141 -8.94 -10.53 22.80
CA TRP A 141 -8.77 -9.34 22.00
C TRP A 141 -9.42 -9.55 20.63
N ARG A 142 -10.12 -8.53 20.14
CA ARG A 142 -10.78 -8.53 18.82
C ARG A 142 -10.39 -7.29 18.06
N PRO A 143 -10.11 -7.37 16.74
CA PRO A 143 -9.95 -6.18 15.93
C PRO A 143 -11.32 -5.49 15.77
N LEU A 144 -11.33 -4.17 15.74
CA LEU A 144 -12.51 -3.39 15.39
C LEU A 144 -12.88 -3.61 13.90
N PRO A 145 -14.11 -3.27 13.48
CA PRO A 145 -14.53 -3.43 12.08
C PRO A 145 -13.56 -2.78 11.08
N LEU A 146 -13.31 -3.46 9.97
CA LEU A 146 -12.31 -3.03 9.00
C LEU A 146 -12.66 -1.71 8.32
N ASP A 147 -13.93 -1.43 8.16
CA ASP A 147 -14.44 -0.17 7.58
C ASP A 147 -14.23 1.04 8.48
N GLU A 148 -14.02 0.82 9.79
CA GLU A 148 -13.70 1.84 10.78
C GLU A 148 -12.19 2.06 10.94
N THR A 149 -11.37 1.04 10.65
CA THR A 149 -9.94 1.04 10.95
C THR A 149 -9.04 1.20 9.73
N PHE A 150 -9.55 0.86 8.53
CA PHE A 150 -8.78 0.83 7.28
C PHE A 150 -9.45 1.68 6.18
N GLY A 151 -8.76 2.76 5.78
CA GLY A 151 -9.29 3.74 4.84
C GLY A 151 -8.99 3.47 3.36
N ILE A 152 -8.05 2.59 3.04
CA ILE A 152 -7.64 2.33 1.66
C ILE A 152 -8.66 1.43 0.96
N LYS A 153 -9.15 1.85 -0.20
CA LYS A 153 -10.03 1.09 -1.08
C LYS A 153 -9.27 0.23 -2.07
N ARG A 154 -8.20 0.79 -2.63
CA ARG A 154 -7.33 0.13 -3.61
C ARG A 154 -5.89 0.50 -3.33
N LEU A 155 -5.01 -0.47 -3.33
CA LEU A 155 -3.56 -0.30 -3.20
C LEU A 155 -2.92 -0.91 -4.44
N ILE A 156 -2.34 -0.07 -5.29
CA ILE A 156 -1.83 -0.42 -6.61
C ILE A 156 -0.32 -0.27 -6.59
N ALA A 157 0.40 -1.36 -6.79
CA ALA A 157 1.85 -1.34 -6.95
C ALA A 157 2.21 -1.36 -8.44
N ILE A 158 3.23 -0.60 -8.82
CA ILE A 158 3.69 -0.48 -10.20
C ILE A 158 5.21 -0.64 -10.22
N GLU A 159 5.69 -1.54 -11.06
CA GLU A 159 7.11 -1.72 -11.37
C GLU A 159 7.40 -1.21 -12.75
N ALA A 160 8.42 -0.39 -12.91
CA ALA A 160 8.83 0.25 -14.15
C ALA A 160 10.08 -0.41 -14.74
N LYS A 161 10.06 -0.72 -16.02
CA LYS A 161 11.24 -1.20 -16.76
C LYS A 161 11.28 -0.58 -18.14
N THR A 162 12.49 -0.34 -18.63
CA THR A 162 12.72 0.24 -19.97
C THR A 162 12.39 -0.72 -21.12
N CYS A 163 12.15 -1.99 -20.82
CA CYS A 163 11.80 -3.01 -21.81
C CYS A 163 10.78 -4.03 -21.28
N ASN A 164 10.06 -4.67 -22.19
CA ASN A 164 9.14 -5.77 -21.91
C ASN A 164 9.93 -7.06 -21.67
N ASN A 165 10.30 -7.36 -20.43
CA ASN A 165 11.05 -8.56 -20.07
C ASN A 165 10.39 -9.31 -18.89
N GLN A 166 10.81 -10.55 -18.66
CA GLN A 166 10.25 -11.38 -17.59
C GLN A 166 10.52 -10.80 -16.20
N GLU A 167 11.58 -10.01 -16.04
CA GLU A 167 11.97 -9.42 -14.76
C GLU A 167 10.90 -8.49 -14.21
N VAL A 168 10.33 -7.58 -15.04
CA VAL A 168 9.28 -6.66 -14.60
C VAL A 168 8.02 -7.41 -14.16
N LEU A 169 7.67 -8.53 -14.81
CA LEU A 169 6.53 -9.35 -14.38
C LEU A 169 6.82 -10.05 -13.04
N ASN A 170 8.06 -10.51 -12.83
CA ASN A 170 8.47 -11.16 -11.59
C ASN A 170 8.45 -10.14 -10.43
N GLN A 171 8.99 -8.93 -10.63
CA GLN A 171 8.96 -7.86 -9.63
C GLN A 171 7.52 -7.44 -9.31
N ALA A 172 6.70 -7.21 -10.34
CA ALA A 172 5.30 -6.91 -10.14
C ALA A 172 4.55 -8.04 -9.40
N ALA A 173 4.88 -9.31 -9.66
CA ALA A 173 4.28 -10.44 -8.96
C ALA A 173 4.62 -10.46 -7.46
N LEU A 174 5.81 -10.01 -7.07
CA LEU A 174 6.19 -9.91 -5.67
C LEU A 174 5.32 -8.92 -4.90
N ASN A 175 4.81 -7.86 -5.54
CA ASN A 175 4.02 -6.84 -4.85
C ASN A 175 2.59 -7.28 -4.46
N ARG A 176 2.13 -8.43 -4.96
CA ARG A 176 0.78 -8.95 -4.65
C ARG A 176 0.56 -9.32 -3.18
N TRP A 177 1.63 -9.46 -2.40
CA TRP A 177 1.50 -9.78 -0.99
C TRP A 177 0.95 -8.61 -0.16
N PHE A 178 1.07 -7.37 -0.65
CA PHE A 178 0.57 -6.18 0.04
C PHE A 178 -0.44 -5.36 -0.78
N ALA A 179 -0.36 -5.42 -2.12
CA ALA A 179 -1.18 -4.61 -3.02
C ALA A 179 -2.42 -5.36 -3.51
N SER A 180 -3.54 -4.64 -3.66
CA SER A 180 -4.75 -5.20 -4.27
C SER A 180 -4.64 -5.39 -5.77
N GLU A 181 -3.78 -4.61 -6.42
CA GLU A 181 -3.50 -4.67 -7.85
C GLU A 181 -2.00 -4.46 -8.08
N SER A 182 -1.41 -5.18 -9.02
CA SER A 182 -0.02 -4.97 -9.39
C SER A 182 0.15 -4.83 -10.89
N TYR A 183 0.99 -3.90 -11.32
CA TYR A 183 1.22 -3.55 -12.72
C TYR A 183 2.70 -3.54 -13.08
N ALA A 184 2.97 -3.87 -14.34
CA ALA A 184 4.20 -3.56 -15.03
C ALA A 184 4.01 -2.30 -15.88
N LEU A 185 4.94 -1.35 -15.79
CA LEU A 185 4.99 -0.12 -16.56
C LEU A 185 6.17 -0.19 -17.53
N THR A 186 5.92 -0.03 -18.84
CA THR A 186 6.96 -0.08 -19.86
C THR A 186 6.76 1.02 -20.92
N PRO A 187 7.86 1.53 -21.53
CA PRO A 187 7.76 2.60 -22.51
C PRO A 187 7.20 2.14 -23.86
N ASN A 188 7.15 0.82 -24.11
CA ASN A 188 6.73 0.26 -25.38
C ASN A 188 5.52 -0.64 -25.23
N SER A 189 4.66 -0.67 -26.24
CA SER A 189 3.54 -1.60 -26.28
C SER A 189 4.04 -3.04 -26.26
N PRO A 190 3.49 -3.90 -25.39
CA PRO A 190 3.87 -5.31 -25.32
C PRO A 190 3.37 -6.06 -26.56
N ASP A 191 4.08 -7.12 -26.95
CA ASP A 191 3.61 -8.08 -27.93
C ASP A 191 2.53 -9.03 -27.34
N ALA A 192 1.88 -9.80 -28.20
CA ALA A 192 0.81 -10.72 -27.81
C ALA A 192 1.29 -11.78 -26.80
N THR A 193 2.50 -12.30 -26.97
CA THR A 193 3.07 -13.31 -26.07
C THR A 193 3.30 -12.73 -24.67
N PHE A 194 3.81 -11.53 -24.58
CA PHE A 194 4.04 -10.87 -23.29
C PHE A 194 2.72 -10.48 -22.60
N ILE A 195 1.70 -10.07 -23.37
CA ILE A 195 0.34 -9.85 -22.87
C ILE A 195 -0.23 -11.12 -22.23
N GLU A 196 -0.10 -12.27 -22.89
CA GLU A 196 -0.61 -13.53 -22.35
C GLU A 196 0.15 -13.97 -21.09
N ARG A 197 1.47 -13.76 -21.01
CA ARG A 197 2.25 -14.01 -19.78
C ARG A 197 1.78 -13.13 -18.63
N ALA A 198 1.56 -11.84 -18.87
CA ALA A 198 1.06 -10.91 -17.85
C ALA A 198 -0.34 -11.31 -17.34
N LYS A 199 -1.26 -11.67 -18.25
CA LYS A 199 -2.59 -12.18 -17.88
C LYS A 199 -2.50 -13.44 -17.03
N HIS A 200 -1.69 -14.41 -17.44
CA HIS A 200 -1.49 -15.66 -16.69
C HIS A 200 -0.93 -15.40 -15.29
N ALA A 201 0.03 -14.49 -15.17
CA ALA A 201 0.57 -14.06 -13.90
C ALA A 201 -0.42 -13.21 -13.05
N GLY A 202 -1.54 -12.75 -13.62
CA GLY A 202 -2.48 -11.85 -12.97
C GLY A 202 -1.94 -10.42 -12.79
N ILE A 203 -0.94 -10.03 -13.58
CA ILE A 203 -0.30 -8.72 -13.56
C ILE A 203 -0.93 -7.81 -14.61
N GLY A 204 -1.28 -6.60 -14.21
CA GLY A 204 -1.70 -5.56 -15.13
C GLY A 204 -0.51 -5.02 -15.94
N MET A 205 -0.82 -4.41 -17.08
CA MET A 205 0.20 -3.75 -17.87
C MET A 205 -0.23 -2.36 -18.28
N VAL A 206 0.67 -1.42 -18.11
CA VAL A 206 0.59 -0.05 -18.62
C VAL A 206 1.77 0.20 -19.53
N SER A 207 1.52 0.75 -20.71
CA SER A 207 2.58 1.14 -21.63
C SER A 207 2.36 2.53 -22.21
N ALA A 208 3.44 3.24 -22.49
CA ALA A 208 3.39 4.43 -23.31
C ALA A 208 3.08 4.04 -24.76
N THR A 209 2.05 4.64 -25.35
CA THR A 209 1.71 4.43 -26.78
C THR A 209 2.31 5.50 -27.66
N ARG A 210 2.56 6.69 -27.10
CA ARG A 210 3.24 7.85 -27.68
C ARG A 210 3.87 8.63 -26.54
N ARG A 211 4.66 9.63 -26.85
CA ARG A 211 5.22 10.54 -25.85
C ARG A 211 4.09 11.06 -24.94
N ASN A 212 4.21 10.83 -23.65
CA ASN A 212 3.27 11.28 -22.60
C ASN A 212 1.83 10.72 -22.71
N VAL A 213 1.61 9.62 -23.45
CA VAL A 213 0.30 8.96 -23.55
C VAL A 213 0.40 7.52 -23.11
N TYR A 214 -0.24 7.20 -22.00
CA TYR A 214 -0.21 5.88 -21.38
C TYR A 214 -1.52 5.12 -21.60
N ARG A 215 -1.42 3.83 -21.83
CA ARG A 215 -2.57 2.93 -22.02
C ARG A 215 -2.44 1.69 -21.14
N ARG A 216 -3.54 1.33 -20.50
CA ARG A 216 -3.64 0.03 -19.82
C ARG A 216 -3.91 -1.07 -20.83
N CYS A 217 -2.92 -1.93 -21.07
CA CYS A 217 -2.98 -3.04 -22.05
C CYS A 217 -3.58 -4.31 -21.43
N VAL A 218 -3.34 -4.54 -20.13
CA VAL A 218 -3.81 -5.70 -19.39
C VAL A 218 -4.41 -5.24 -18.06
N LYS A 219 -5.56 -5.81 -17.67
CA LYS A 219 -6.14 -5.63 -16.33
C LYS A 219 -5.50 -6.63 -15.37
N PRO A 220 -5.14 -6.23 -14.14
CA PRO A 220 -4.59 -7.16 -13.15
C PRO A 220 -5.69 -8.01 -12.51
N ARG A 221 -5.25 -9.07 -11.83
CA ARG A 221 -6.10 -9.73 -10.83
C ARG A 221 -6.24 -8.82 -9.61
N GLN A 222 -7.42 -8.77 -9.04
CA GLN A 222 -7.69 -8.02 -7.81
C GLN A 222 -7.63 -8.93 -6.58
N TYR A 223 -7.08 -8.40 -5.49
CA TYR A 223 -6.96 -9.06 -4.19
C TYR A 223 -7.63 -8.20 -3.11
N ALA A 224 -8.14 -8.86 -2.06
CA ALA A 224 -8.72 -8.17 -0.92
C ALA A 224 -7.68 -7.39 -0.12
N LEU A 225 -8.09 -6.30 0.53
CA LEU A 225 -7.29 -5.49 1.44
C LEU A 225 -7.90 -5.50 2.85
N PRO A 226 -7.06 -5.31 3.88
CA PRO A 226 -5.60 -5.41 3.85
C PRO A 226 -5.14 -6.86 3.65
N SER A 227 -4.11 -7.08 2.84
CA SER A 227 -3.56 -8.42 2.59
C SER A 227 -2.38 -8.76 3.50
N SER A 228 -1.76 -7.74 4.10
CA SER A 228 -0.61 -7.88 4.97
C SER A 228 -0.42 -6.64 5.86
N TYR A 229 0.54 -6.70 6.78
CA TYR A 229 0.91 -5.54 7.60
C TYR A 229 1.45 -4.36 6.75
N ALA A 230 2.01 -4.60 5.57
CA ALA A 230 2.45 -3.53 4.70
C ALA A 230 1.26 -2.74 4.11
N SER A 231 0.12 -3.39 3.84
CA SER A 231 -1.11 -2.65 3.50
C SER A 231 -1.51 -1.68 4.62
N TRP A 232 -1.40 -2.10 5.87
CA TRP A 232 -1.62 -1.25 7.04
C TRP A 232 -0.60 -0.11 7.11
N GLN A 233 0.66 -0.37 6.80
CA GLN A 233 1.72 0.63 6.82
C GLN A 233 1.40 1.82 5.89
N PHE A 234 0.90 1.57 4.68
CA PHE A 234 0.43 2.61 3.77
C PHE A 234 -0.77 3.39 4.36
N ASN A 235 -1.69 2.69 5.00
CA ASN A 235 -2.83 3.32 5.67
C ASN A 235 -2.38 4.28 6.79
N GLU A 236 -1.42 3.86 7.62
CA GLU A 236 -0.87 4.68 8.70
C GLU A 236 -0.09 5.89 8.16
N TRP A 237 0.68 5.75 7.08
CA TRP A 237 1.38 6.87 6.47
C TRP A 237 0.41 7.94 5.94
N ILE A 238 -0.67 7.54 5.29
CA ILE A 238 -1.71 8.48 4.82
C ILE A 238 -2.35 9.21 6.00
N GLY A 239 -2.77 8.48 7.01
CA GLY A 239 -3.42 9.04 8.19
C GLY A 239 -2.53 10.06 8.93
N ARG A 240 -1.27 9.70 9.17
CA ARG A 240 -0.28 10.58 9.80
C ARG A 240 0.00 11.85 8.98
N ARG A 241 0.01 11.76 7.66
CA ARG A 241 0.21 12.93 6.80
C ARG A 241 -1.00 13.86 6.83
N LEU A 242 -2.20 13.31 6.61
CA LEU A 242 -3.42 14.11 6.50
C LEU A 242 -3.85 14.72 7.85
N SER A 243 -3.59 14.04 8.96
CA SER A 243 -3.89 14.60 10.29
C SER A 243 -3.06 15.85 10.62
N LYS A 244 -1.86 16.00 10.04
CA LYS A 244 -1.00 17.17 10.23
C LYS A 244 -1.36 18.35 9.33
N GLU A 245 -1.89 18.08 8.14
CA GLU A 245 -2.30 19.13 7.19
C GLU A 245 -3.63 19.78 7.59
N GLY A 246 -4.40 19.17 8.49
CA GLY A 246 -5.66 19.68 9.03
C GLY A 246 -5.55 20.45 10.34
N THR A 247 -4.34 20.59 10.89
CA THR A 247 -4.04 21.37 12.09
C THR A 247 -3.33 22.65 11.69
#